data_1cedc98338fec9201ebc61d76e6c7c70
#
_entry.id   1cedc98338fec9201ebc61d76e6c7c70
#
_cell.length_a   1.000
_cell.length_b   1.000
_cell.length_c   1.000
_cell.angle_alpha   90.00
_cell.angle_beta   90.00
_cell.angle_gamma   90.00
#
_symmetry.space_group_name_H-M   'P 1'
#
loop_
_entity.id
_entity.type
_entity.pdbx_description
1 polymer ?
#
loop_
_entity_poly.entity_id
_entity_poly.type
_entity_poly.pdbx_seq_one_letter_code
_entity_poly.pdbx_strand_id
1 'polypeptide(L)'
;MTDKQPVRIQQVNQSREWFQEALGQLLQQAPYQQITVSALATRAGLSRRTFYRHYETIDQVLTQLIATEVAQLFTTINDAKPRHFQELVYVYFDYWQAHVNFFAEPKR
;
A
#
# COMPACT_ATOMS: atom_id res chain seq x y z
N MET A 1 17.03 10.36 -21.47
CA MET A 1 17.36 9.13 -21.35
C MET A 1 16.41 8.36 -20.56
N THR A 2 16.13 7.28 -20.82
CA THR A 2 15.28 6.60 -20.10
C THR A 2 15.90 5.55 -19.51
N ASP A 3 15.64 5.33 -18.38
CA ASP A 3 16.12 4.26 -17.71
C ASP A 3 15.26 3.14 -17.92
N LYS A 4 15.41 2.44 -18.99
CA LYS A 4 14.66 1.28 -19.19
C LYS A 4 15.13 0.22 -18.31
N GLN A 5 14.31 -0.21 -17.42
CA GLN A 5 14.63 -1.33 -16.57
C GLN A 5 14.49 -2.61 -17.37
N PRO A 6 15.28 -3.63 -17.04
CA PRO A 6 15.11 -4.93 -17.65
C PRO A 6 13.70 -5.45 -17.40
N VAL A 7 13.20 -6.21 -18.33
CA VAL A 7 11.86 -6.76 -18.23
C VAL A 7 11.68 -7.52 -16.92
N ARG A 8 12.70 -8.28 -16.51
CA ARG A 8 12.63 -9.02 -15.29
C ARG A 8 12.35 -8.14 -14.08
N ILE A 9 13.04 -6.99 -13.99
CA ILE A 9 12.84 -6.08 -12.87
C ILE A 9 11.45 -5.47 -12.94
N GLN A 10 10.98 -5.14 -14.12
CA GLN A 10 9.65 -4.61 -14.27
C GLN A 10 8.60 -5.60 -13.81
N GLN A 11 8.77 -6.87 -14.13
CA GLN A 11 7.83 -7.89 -13.71
C GLN A 11 7.83 -8.07 -12.20
N VAL A 12 8.99 -8.02 -11.58
CA VAL A 12 9.08 -8.12 -10.13
C VAL A 12 8.38 -6.97 -9.46
N ASN A 13 8.63 -5.75 -9.95
CA ASN A 13 8.00 -4.58 -9.36
C ASN A 13 6.49 -4.61 -9.55
N GLN A 14 6.04 -5.05 -10.71
CA GLN A 14 4.61 -5.12 -10.98
C GLN A 14 3.92 -6.12 -10.07
N SER A 15 4.53 -7.27 -9.85
CA SER A 15 3.95 -8.26 -8.95
C SER A 15 3.84 -7.71 -7.54
N ARG A 16 4.86 -7.00 -7.09
CA ARG A 16 4.83 -6.41 -5.76
C ARG A 16 3.73 -5.37 -5.65
N GLU A 17 3.56 -4.56 -6.69
CA GLU A 17 2.50 -3.56 -6.67
C GLU A 17 1.14 -4.22 -6.63
N TRP A 18 0.96 -5.31 -7.35
CA TRP A 18 -0.32 -6.01 -7.34
C TRP A 18 -0.63 -6.57 -5.96
N PHE A 19 0.38 -7.09 -5.26
CA PHE A 19 0.15 -7.58 -3.90
C PHE A 19 -0.20 -6.45 -2.96
N GLN A 20 0.46 -5.31 -3.08
CA GLN A 20 0.14 -4.16 -2.23
C GLN A 20 -1.27 -3.66 -2.50
N GLU A 21 -1.63 -3.58 -3.75
CA GLU A 21 -2.96 -3.13 -4.12
C GLU A 21 -4.01 -4.10 -3.62
N ALA A 22 -3.75 -5.38 -3.76
CA ALA A 22 -4.68 -6.40 -3.29
C ALA A 22 -4.85 -6.32 -1.78
N LEU A 23 -3.75 -6.09 -1.06
CA LEU A 23 -3.85 -5.96 0.38
C LEU A 23 -4.69 -4.75 0.78
N GLY A 24 -4.47 -3.62 0.11
CA GLY A 24 -5.28 -2.45 0.39
C GLY A 24 -6.76 -2.70 0.18
N GLN A 25 -7.10 -3.43 -0.88
CA GLN A 25 -8.49 -3.75 -1.16
C GLN A 25 -9.07 -4.68 -0.10
N LEU A 26 -8.31 -5.69 0.30
CA LEU A 26 -8.79 -6.63 1.30
C LEU A 26 -8.96 -5.97 2.66
N LEU A 27 -8.12 -5.00 2.97
CA LEU A 27 -8.24 -4.29 4.25
C LEU A 27 -9.53 -3.50 4.35
N GLN A 28 -10.14 -3.17 3.23
CA GLN A 28 -11.41 -2.49 3.26
C GLN A 28 -12.56 -3.45 3.55
N GLN A 29 -12.31 -4.75 3.46
CA GLN A 29 -13.35 -5.73 3.63
C GLN A 29 -13.19 -6.58 4.89
N ALA A 30 -11.99 -6.66 5.43
CA ALA A 30 -11.73 -7.55 6.56
C ALA A 30 -10.59 -7.01 7.40
N PRO A 31 -10.56 -7.39 8.67
CA PRO A 31 -9.43 -7.00 9.52
C PRO A 31 -8.16 -7.66 9.06
N TYR A 32 -7.05 -6.99 9.33
CA TYR A 32 -5.76 -7.47 8.87
C TYR A 32 -5.49 -8.90 9.35
N GLN A 33 -5.87 -9.21 10.56
CA GLN A 33 -5.57 -10.52 11.13
C GLN A 33 -6.28 -11.65 10.41
N GLN A 34 -7.31 -11.35 9.65
CA GLN A 34 -8.05 -12.39 8.93
C GLN A 34 -7.58 -12.57 7.50
N ILE A 35 -6.64 -11.76 7.06
CA ILE A 35 -6.18 -11.84 5.68
C ILE A 35 -5.09 -12.90 5.59
N THR A 36 -5.27 -13.84 4.66
CA THR A 36 -4.33 -14.92 4.47
C THR A 36 -3.55 -14.73 3.18
N VAL A 37 -2.44 -15.43 3.06
CA VAL A 37 -1.66 -15.40 1.83
C VAL A 37 -2.50 -15.90 0.65
N SER A 38 -3.31 -16.92 0.88
CA SER A 38 -4.16 -17.42 -0.19
C SER A 38 -5.15 -16.37 -0.68
N ALA A 39 -5.79 -15.67 0.25
CA ALA A 39 -6.73 -14.62 -0.12
C ALA A 39 -6.02 -13.49 -0.84
N LEU A 40 -4.84 -13.13 -0.36
CA LEU A 40 -4.07 -12.06 -0.96
C LEU A 40 -3.64 -12.42 -2.37
N ALA A 41 -3.13 -13.63 -2.56
CA ALA A 41 -2.69 -14.05 -3.87
C ALA A 41 -3.86 -14.12 -4.84
N THR A 42 -4.98 -14.68 -4.39
CA THR A 42 -6.17 -14.75 -5.24
C THR A 42 -6.61 -13.35 -5.65
N ARG A 43 -6.61 -12.43 -4.71
CA ARG A 43 -7.06 -11.07 -5.02
C ARG A 43 -6.12 -10.39 -5.99
N ALA A 44 -4.83 -10.68 -5.88
CA ALA A 44 -3.83 -10.08 -6.77
C ALA A 44 -3.81 -10.75 -8.14
N GLY A 45 -4.50 -11.88 -8.28
CA GLY A 45 -4.46 -12.62 -9.53
C GLY A 45 -3.18 -13.39 -9.71
N LEU A 46 -2.52 -13.72 -8.60
CA LEU A 46 -1.25 -14.41 -8.63
C LEU A 46 -1.31 -15.64 -7.75
N SER A 47 -0.24 -16.44 -7.78
CA SER A 47 -0.22 -17.66 -7.01
C SER A 47 0.47 -17.45 -5.67
N ARG A 48 0.21 -18.35 -4.73
CA ARG A 48 0.93 -18.33 -3.47
C ARG A 48 2.43 -18.49 -3.69
N ARG A 49 2.79 -19.28 -4.68
CA ARG A 49 4.20 -19.45 -5.00
C ARG A 49 4.83 -18.14 -5.40
N THR A 50 4.13 -17.35 -6.20
CA THR A 50 4.62 -16.03 -6.58
C THR A 50 4.74 -15.14 -5.37
N PHE A 51 3.78 -15.22 -4.45
CA PHE A 51 3.87 -14.45 -3.23
C PHE A 51 5.17 -14.75 -2.48
N TYR A 52 5.45 -16.04 -2.26
CA TYR A 52 6.62 -16.41 -1.48
C TYR A 52 7.93 -16.19 -2.22
N ARG A 53 7.85 -15.91 -3.51
CA ARG A 53 9.04 -15.52 -4.24
C ARG A 53 9.45 -14.08 -3.89
N HIS A 54 8.49 -13.25 -3.53
CA HIS A 54 8.77 -11.83 -3.26
C HIS A 54 8.71 -11.47 -1.78
N TYR A 55 7.97 -12.21 -1.01
CA TYR A 55 7.73 -11.88 0.40
C TYR A 55 7.78 -13.12 1.25
N GLU A 56 8.10 -12.92 2.52
CA GLU A 56 8.03 -14.02 3.46
C GLU A 56 6.73 -13.98 4.25
N THR A 57 6.22 -12.80 4.49
CA THR A 57 5.01 -12.64 5.30
C THR A 57 4.17 -11.52 4.73
N ILE A 58 2.90 -11.50 5.10
CA ILE A 58 2.01 -10.42 4.72
C ILE A 58 2.46 -9.11 5.36
N ASP A 59 3.09 -9.19 6.53
CA ASP A 59 3.60 -7.97 7.17
C ASP A 59 4.55 -7.22 6.27
N GLN A 60 5.33 -7.91 5.46
CA GLN A 60 6.23 -7.24 4.54
C GLN A 60 5.48 -6.49 3.47
N VAL A 61 4.36 -7.05 3.01
CA VAL A 61 3.52 -6.36 2.04
C VAL A 61 2.93 -5.10 2.68
N LEU A 62 2.46 -5.24 3.92
CA LEU A 62 1.88 -4.12 4.63
C LEU A 62 2.91 -3.00 4.82
N THR A 63 4.13 -3.37 5.16
CA THR A 63 5.19 -2.39 5.33
C THR A 63 5.41 -1.59 4.04
N GLN A 64 5.43 -2.27 2.91
CA GLN A 64 5.61 -1.58 1.65
C GLN A 64 4.41 -0.72 1.29
N LEU A 65 3.21 -1.20 1.60
CA LEU A 65 2.01 -0.41 1.37
C LEU A 65 2.04 0.88 2.19
N ILE A 66 2.42 0.77 3.44
CA ILE A 66 2.54 1.94 4.29
C ILE A 66 3.60 2.90 3.76
N ALA A 67 4.72 2.37 3.32
CA ALA A 67 5.78 3.21 2.79
C ALA A 67 5.30 3.98 1.56
N THR A 68 4.51 3.34 0.71
CA THR A 68 3.96 4.00 -0.45
C THR A 68 3.00 5.11 -0.05
N GLU A 69 2.15 4.84 0.95
CA GLU A 69 1.21 5.85 1.42
C GLU A 69 1.94 7.03 2.05
N VAL A 70 2.99 6.76 2.80
CA VAL A 70 3.76 7.82 3.40
C VAL A 70 4.44 8.68 2.33
N ALA A 71 4.97 8.05 1.29
CA ALA A 71 5.57 8.79 0.20
C ALA A 71 4.56 9.69 -0.47
N GLN A 72 3.33 9.21 -0.65
CA GLN A 72 2.28 10.01 -1.24
C GLN A 72 1.89 11.16 -0.33
N LEU A 73 1.92 10.93 0.97
CA LEU A 73 1.66 11.99 1.93
C LEU A 73 2.67 13.12 1.80
N PHE A 74 3.94 12.77 1.70
CA PHE A 74 4.96 13.79 1.52
C PHE A 74 4.73 14.58 0.24
N THR A 75 4.34 13.92 -0.82
CA THR A 75 4.04 14.61 -2.06
C THR A 75 2.86 15.56 -1.88
N THR A 76 1.84 15.10 -1.18
CA THR A 76 0.68 15.91 -0.92
C THR A 76 1.04 17.15 -0.12
N ILE A 77 1.88 16.99 0.88
CA ILE A 77 2.31 18.11 1.69
C ILE A 77 3.08 19.11 0.86
N ASN A 78 3.99 18.64 0.03
CA ASN A 78 4.75 19.51 -0.83
C ASN A 78 3.85 20.25 -1.81
N ASP A 79 2.87 19.58 -2.36
CA ASP A 79 1.97 20.20 -3.32
C ASP A 79 1.10 21.25 -2.64
N ALA A 80 0.69 20.98 -1.42
CA ALA A 80 -0.14 21.92 -0.69
C ALA A 80 0.65 23.15 -0.26
N LYS A 81 1.96 23.00 -0.11
CA LYS A 81 2.84 24.10 0.26
C LYS A 81 2.31 24.87 1.44
N PRO A 82 2.06 24.20 2.56
CA PRO A 82 1.50 24.90 3.72
C PRO A 82 2.50 25.91 4.25
N ARG A 83 1.99 27.04 4.67
CA ARG A 83 2.85 28.08 5.21
C ARG A 83 3.00 27.96 6.69
N HIS A 84 1.98 27.43 7.34
CA HIS A 84 1.99 27.37 8.79
C HIS A 84 1.81 25.95 9.23
N PHE A 85 2.26 25.69 10.44
CA PHE A 85 2.12 24.36 11.00
C PHE A 85 0.67 23.90 11.02
N GLN A 86 -0.26 24.82 11.25
CA GLN A 86 -1.67 24.46 11.26
C GLN A 86 -2.12 23.95 9.91
N GLU A 87 -1.65 24.56 8.83
CA GLU A 87 -1.99 24.09 7.51
C GLU A 87 -1.42 22.69 7.28
N LEU A 88 -0.22 22.46 7.79
CA LEU A 88 0.38 21.16 7.68
C LEU A 88 -0.46 20.11 8.40
N VAL A 89 -0.95 20.46 9.58
CA VAL A 89 -1.79 19.54 10.34
C VAL A 89 -3.08 19.25 9.60
N TYR A 90 -3.67 20.26 8.97
CA TYR A 90 -4.89 20.04 8.21
C TYR A 90 -4.65 19.12 7.01
N VAL A 91 -3.53 19.31 6.31
CA VAL A 91 -3.20 18.47 5.18
C VAL A 91 -3.04 17.03 5.63
N TYR A 92 -2.34 16.83 6.71
CA TYR A 92 -2.11 15.51 7.26
C TYR A 92 -3.43 14.86 7.66
N PHE A 93 -4.28 15.62 8.34
CA PHE A 93 -5.54 15.11 8.83
C PHE A 93 -6.48 14.75 7.69
N ASP A 94 -6.56 15.63 6.68
CA ASP A 94 -7.37 15.35 5.51
C ASP A 94 -6.89 14.09 4.80
N TYR A 95 -5.58 13.94 4.68
CA TYR A 95 -5.02 12.79 4.00
C TYR A 95 -5.44 11.51 4.71
N TRP A 96 -5.31 11.49 6.04
CA TRP A 96 -5.63 10.29 6.79
C TRP A 96 -7.13 10.05 6.86
N GLN A 97 -7.94 11.07 6.82
CA GLN A 97 -9.38 10.89 6.73
C GLN A 97 -9.73 10.14 5.46
N ALA A 98 -9.10 10.49 4.37
CA ALA A 98 -9.39 9.85 3.09
C ALA A 98 -8.88 8.42 3.05
N HIS A 99 -7.87 8.08 3.86
CA HIS A 99 -7.24 6.78 3.81
C HIS A 99 -7.48 5.95 5.06
N VAL A 100 -8.40 6.35 5.87
CA VAL A 100 -8.60 5.69 7.16
C VAL A 100 -8.96 4.22 7.00
N ASN A 101 -9.55 3.85 5.90
CA ASN A 101 -9.98 2.48 5.72
C ASN A 101 -8.83 1.48 5.66
N PHE A 102 -7.64 1.95 5.36
CA PHE A 102 -6.49 1.05 5.34
C PHE A 102 -6.24 0.46 6.72
N PHE A 103 -6.45 1.26 7.75
CA PHE A 103 -6.10 0.83 9.09
C PHE A 103 -7.31 0.63 9.98
N ALA A 104 -8.46 1.02 9.52
CA ALA A 104 -9.64 0.96 10.36
C ALA A 104 -10.03 -0.48 10.58
N GLU A 105 -10.39 -0.79 11.79
CA GLU A 105 -10.92 -2.08 12.06
C GLU A 105 -12.40 -2.00 12.01
N PRO A 106 -13.05 -3.06 11.58
CA PRO A 106 -14.51 -3.04 11.52
C PRO A 106 -15.05 -2.77 12.89
N LYS A 107 -16.04 -1.93 12.94
CA LYS A 107 -16.65 -1.67 14.19
C LYS A 107 -17.49 -2.79 14.59
N ARG A 108 -17.48 -3.08 15.82
CA ARG A 108 -18.28 -4.14 16.33
C ARG A 108 -19.64 -3.69 16.69
#